data_f70183a3e9b2830861212ed1b323c5ad
#
_entry.id   f70183a3e9b2830861212ed1b323c5ad
#
_cell.length_a   1.000
_cell.length_b   1.000
_cell.length_c   1.000
_cell.angle_alpha   90.00
_cell.angle_beta   90.00
_cell.angle_gamma   90.00
#
_symmetry.space_group_name_H-M   'P 1'
#
loop_
_entity.id
_entity.type
_entity.pdbx_description
1 polymer ?
#
loop_
_entity_poly.entity_id
_entity_poly.type
_entity_poly.pdbx_seq_one_letter_code
_entity_poly.pdbx_strand_id
1 'polypeptide(L)'
;MIKIGNIELPKFPLLLAPMEDVSDPPFRALCKEQGADVVYTEFISSEGLIRNAAKSTKKLDIYTKERPVGIQIFGSNLDSMLGAVDIVEKTNPDIIDINYGCPVKKVVCKGAGAGILKDIPLMVSLTKEIVKRTSLPVTVKTRLGWDEKSIKIVEVAERLQDVGIKAISIHGRTRAQMYKGDADWTQIAAIKNNPRMHIPVFGNGDVNSPEKAKEMRDDYGLDGAMIGRASIGNPWFFDQVKHYLNTGNKKEEPGLSDKARMAKRHLEMAVKWKGEILGVLETRRHYGNYFKGVANFKETKSRILNEKDPIKIFHELDEIIHTFSQKELV
;
A
#
# COMPACT_ATOMS: atom_id res chain seq x y z
N MET A 1 21.71 -2.88 -3.47
CA MET A 1 20.56 -3.61 -4.02
C MET A 1 19.86 -4.24 -2.83
N ILE A 2 18.55 -4.05 -2.70
CA ILE A 2 17.72 -4.62 -1.63
C ILE A 2 17.11 -5.92 -2.14
N LYS A 3 16.96 -6.94 -1.27
CA LYS A 3 16.36 -8.22 -1.65
C LYS A 3 15.24 -8.62 -0.70
N ILE A 4 14.10 -8.99 -1.25
CA ILE A 4 13.00 -9.66 -0.53
C ILE A 4 13.00 -11.13 -0.98
N GLY A 5 13.65 -12.01 -0.22
CA GLY A 5 13.91 -13.37 -0.68
C GLY A 5 14.77 -13.38 -1.95
N ASN A 6 14.21 -13.90 -3.04
CA ASN A 6 14.83 -13.93 -4.37
C ASN A 6 14.52 -12.70 -5.25
N ILE A 7 13.69 -11.76 -4.77
CA ILE A 7 13.30 -10.58 -5.53
C ILE A 7 14.34 -9.48 -5.34
N GLU A 8 14.97 -9.05 -6.41
CA GLU A 8 15.95 -7.96 -6.41
C GLU A 8 15.27 -6.61 -6.67
N LEU A 9 15.57 -5.62 -5.82
CA LEU A 9 14.98 -4.29 -5.84
C LEU A 9 16.08 -3.22 -5.90
N PRO A 10 15.76 -1.96 -6.29
CA PRO A 10 16.69 -0.84 -6.22
C PRO A 10 17.27 -0.65 -4.81
N LYS A 11 18.27 0.25 -4.67
CA LYS A 11 18.89 0.55 -3.35
C LYS A 11 17.89 1.13 -2.34
N PHE A 12 16.88 1.86 -2.79
CA PHE A 12 15.82 2.43 -1.97
C PHE A 12 14.47 2.24 -2.70
N PRO A 13 13.85 1.05 -2.61
CA PRO A 13 12.60 0.77 -3.30
C PRO A 13 11.43 1.54 -2.69
N LEU A 14 10.48 1.89 -3.55
CA LEU A 14 9.22 2.51 -3.17
C LEU A 14 8.10 1.48 -3.27
N LEU A 15 7.41 1.23 -2.17
CA LEU A 15 6.38 0.22 -2.06
C LEU A 15 5.00 0.89 -1.96
N LEU A 16 4.02 0.42 -2.74
CA LEU A 16 2.62 0.84 -2.53
C LEU A 16 2.03 0.11 -1.31
N ALA A 17 1.55 0.86 -0.34
CA ALA A 17 0.93 0.28 0.85
C ALA A 17 -0.40 -0.42 0.53
N PRO A 18 -0.72 -1.54 1.21
CA PRO A 18 -2.04 -2.15 1.18
C PRO A 18 -3.09 -1.22 1.80
N MET A 19 -4.11 -0.85 1.05
CA MET A 19 -5.17 0.07 1.48
C MET A 19 -6.54 -0.44 1.04
N GLU A 20 -7.45 -0.65 1.99
CA GLU A 20 -8.82 -1.11 1.73
C GLU A 20 -9.56 -0.16 0.79
N ASP A 21 -10.23 -0.72 -0.21
CA ASP A 21 -10.96 -0.04 -1.27
C ASP A 21 -10.13 1.01 -2.06
N VAL A 22 -8.80 0.85 -2.10
CA VAL A 22 -7.86 1.75 -2.80
C VAL A 22 -6.84 0.97 -3.61
N SER A 23 -6.11 0.03 -3.01
CA SER A 23 -5.05 -0.72 -3.69
C SER A 23 -5.58 -1.93 -4.47
N ASP A 24 -6.60 -1.70 -5.27
CA ASP A 24 -7.16 -2.67 -6.22
C ASP A 24 -6.24 -2.86 -7.46
N PRO A 25 -6.46 -3.89 -8.29
CA PRO A 25 -5.63 -4.14 -9.46
C PRO A 25 -5.49 -2.94 -10.41
N PRO A 26 -6.56 -2.19 -10.75
CA PRO A 26 -6.46 -0.96 -11.54
C PRO A 26 -5.47 0.05 -10.96
N PHE A 27 -5.62 0.38 -9.68
CA PHE A 27 -4.77 1.39 -9.05
C PHE A 27 -3.34 0.90 -8.85
N ARG A 28 -3.13 -0.38 -8.48
CA ARG A 28 -1.78 -0.95 -8.37
C ARG A 28 -1.03 -0.90 -9.69
N ALA A 29 -1.72 -1.23 -10.80
CA ALA A 29 -1.12 -1.16 -12.14
C ALA A 29 -0.67 0.27 -12.49
N LEU A 30 -1.50 1.28 -12.21
CA LEU A 30 -1.15 2.69 -12.43
C LEU A 30 0.04 3.12 -11.57
N CYS A 31 0.07 2.75 -10.29
CA CYS A 31 1.22 3.04 -9.41
C CYS A 31 2.49 2.34 -9.90
N LYS A 32 2.38 1.11 -10.39
CA LYS A 32 3.51 0.36 -10.95
C LYS A 32 4.09 1.03 -12.18
N GLU A 33 3.26 1.48 -13.10
CA GLU A 33 3.68 2.24 -14.28
C GLU A 33 4.36 3.56 -13.92
N GLN A 34 3.96 4.16 -12.81
CA GLN A 34 4.54 5.38 -12.28
C GLN A 34 5.73 5.14 -11.33
N GLY A 35 6.26 3.92 -11.30
CA GLY A 35 7.53 3.63 -10.64
C GLY A 35 7.45 3.02 -9.25
N ALA A 36 6.30 2.55 -8.77
CA ALA A 36 6.27 1.70 -7.58
C ALA A 36 7.07 0.41 -7.83
N ASP A 37 8.01 0.08 -6.96
CA ASP A 37 8.87 -1.10 -7.14
C ASP A 37 8.17 -2.39 -6.72
N VAL A 38 7.37 -2.34 -5.65
CA VAL A 38 6.52 -3.43 -5.18
C VAL A 38 5.13 -2.88 -4.88
N VAL A 39 4.10 -3.63 -5.22
CA VAL A 39 2.72 -3.29 -4.85
C VAL A 39 2.11 -4.41 -4.01
N TYR A 40 1.13 -4.06 -3.17
CA TYR A 40 0.41 -5.02 -2.33
C TYR A 40 -1.08 -4.92 -2.59
N THR A 41 -1.78 -6.06 -2.51
CA THR A 41 -3.23 -6.08 -2.57
C THR A 41 -3.83 -5.36 -1.36
N GLU A 42 -5.12 -5.07 -1.42
CA GLU A 42 -5.89 -4.82 -0.21
C GLU A 42 -5.75 -6.00 0.74
N PHE A 43 -5.87 -5.76 2.06
CA PHE A 43 -5.75 -6.87 3.02
C PHE A 43 -6.98 -7.79 2.99
N ILE A 44 -6.74 -9.09 2.98
CA ILE A 44 -7.74 -10.13 2.79
C ILE A 44 -7.91 -10.95 4.07
N SER A 45 -9.15 -11.13 4.51
CA SER A 45 -9.45 -11.95 5.67
C SER A 45 -9.19 -13.42 5.39
N SER A 46 -8.36 -14.08 6.21
CA SER A 46 -8.13 -15.52 6.14
C SER A 46 -9.44 -16.31 6.30
N GLU A 47 -10.27 -15.93 7.27
CA GLU A 47 -11.62 -16.50 7.47
C GLU A 47 -12.54 -16.31 6.24
N GLY A 48 -12.40 -15.18 5.54
CA GLY A 48 -13.15 -14.92 4.31
C GLY A 48 -12.69 -15.81 3.16
N LEU A 49 -11.38 -16.05 3.04
CA LEU A 49 -10.81 -16.91 1.99
C LEU A 49 -11.21 -18.38 2.17
N ILE A 50 -11.02 -18.95 3.36
CA ILE A 50 -11.37 -20.36 3.60
C ILE A 50 -12.85 -20.66 3.47
N ARG A 51 -13.72 -19.64 3.63
CA ARG A 51 -15.17 -19.74 3.40
C ARG A 51 -15.58 -19.34 1.97
N ASN A 52 -14.62 -19.11 1.09
CA ASN A 52 -14.86 -18.71 -0.30
C ASN A 52 -15.78 -17.48 -0.43
N ALA A 53 -15.63 -16.50 0.48
CA ALA A 53 -16.42 -15.28 0.42
C ALA A 53 -16.04 -14.45 -0.82
N ALA A 54 -17.01 -14.14 -1.70
CA ALA A 54 -16.81 -13.50 -2.99
C ALA A 54 -15.97 -12.20 -2.91
N LYS A 55 -16.20 -11.36 -1.86
CA LYS A 55 -15.39 -10.15 -1.65
C LYS A 55 -13.93 -10.46 -1.37
N SER A 56 -13.64 -11.54 -0.63
CA SER A 56 -12.26 -11.94 -0.32
C SER A 56 -11.57 -12.56 -1.52
N THR A 57 -12.25 -13.43 -2.25
CA THR A 57 -11.73 -14.10 -3.45
C THR A 57 -11.41 -13.09 -4.55
N LYS A 58 -12.26 -12.07 -4.75
CA LYS A 58 -12.03 -11.04 -5.77
C LYS A 58 -10.77 -10.22 -5.52
N LYS A 59 -10.35 -10.03 -4.26
CA LYS A 59 -9.11 -9.31 -3.91
C LYS A 59 -7.83 -10.08 -4.25
N LEU A 60 -7.95 -11.36 -4.62
CA LEU A 60 -6.82 -12.18 -5.08
C LEU A 60 -6.39 -11.85 -6.52
N ASP A 61 -7.20 -11.11 -7.27
CA ASP A 61 -6.89 -10.75 -8.65
C ASP A 61 -5.61 -9.91 -8.72
N ILE A 62 -4.67 -10.36 -9.54
CA ILE A 62 -3.40 -9.68 -9.81
C ILE A 62 -3.16 -9.60 -11.31
N TYR A 63 -2.59 -8.48 -11.78
CA TYR A 63 -2.22 -8.30 -13.17
C TYR A 63 -0.74 -8.62 -13.38
N THR A 64 -0.41 -9.23 -14.50
CA THR A 64 1.00 -9.55 -14.84
C THR A 64 1.89 -8.30 -14.82
N LYS A 65 1.37 -7.16 -15.24
CA LYS A 65 2.13 -5.90 -15.34
C LYS A 65 2.44 -5.23 -13.99
N GLU A 66 1.82 -5.67 -12.88
CA GLU A 66 2.05 -5.07 -11.56
C GLU A 66 3.12 -5.78 -10.73
N ARG A 67 3.72 -6.83 -11.27
CA ARG A 67 4.76 -7.60 -10.58
C ARG A 67 6.06 -6.81 -10.34
N PRO A 68 6.77 -7.01 -9.19
CA PRO A 68 6.40 -7.94 -8.13
C PRO A 68 5.22 -7.44 -7.30
N VAL A 69 4.30 -8.36 -6.99
CA VAL A 69 3.08 -8.08 -6.22
C VAL A 69 2.96 -9.01 -5.02
N GLY A 70 2.66 -8.42 -3.86
CA GLY A 70 2.37 -9.15 -2.63
C GLY A 70 0.88 -9.26 -2.38
N ILE A 71 0.40 -10.45 -2.02
CA ILE A 71 -0.95 -10.62 -1.50
C ILE A 71 -0.91 -10.53 0.02
N GLN A 72 -1.66 -9.56 0.58
CA GLN A 72 -1.70 -9.34 2.02
C GLN A 72 -2.91 -10.04 2.65
N ILE A 73 -2.64 -10.89 3.64
CA ILE A 73 -3.67 -11.60 4.43
C ILE A 73 -3.65 -11.16 5.89
N PHE A 74 -4.78 -11.29 6.58
CA PHE A 74 -4.88 -11.07 8.02
C PHE A 74 -5.79 -12.08 8.70
N GLY A 75 -5.46 -12.41 9.93
CA GLY A 75 -6.19 -13.33 10.80
C GLY A 75 -5.50 -13.47 12.15
N SER A 76 -6.10 -14.22 13.06
CA SER A 76 -5.55 -14.57 14.38
C SER A 76 -5.67 -16.07 14.69
N ASN A 77 -6.33 -16.83 13.82
CA ASN A 77 -6.47 -18.28 13.95
C ASN A 77 -5.50 -18.97 13.00
N LEU A 78 -4.76 -19.96 13.52
CA LEU A 78 -3.71 -20.66 12.78
C LEU A 78 -4.26 -21.39 11.55
N ASP A 79 -5.32 -22.19 11.72
CA ASP A 79 -5.86 -23.03 10.64
C ASP A 79 -6.38 -22.17 9.48
N SER A 80 -7.08 -21.07 9.82
CA SER A 80 -7.57 -20.16 8.79
C SER A 80 -6.44 -19.42 8.06
N MET A 81 -5.36 -19.08 8.76
CA MET A 81 -4.19 -18.44 8.15
C MET A 81 -3.45 -19.39 7.22
N LEU A 82 -3.23 -20.65 7.63
CA LEU A 82 -2.59 -21.67 6.79
C LEU A 82 -3.47 -22.01 5.57
N GLY A 83 -4.77 -22.19 5.76
CA GLY A 83 -5.70 -22.41 4.65
C GLY A 83 -5.73 -21.21 3.67
N ALA A 84 -5.61 -19.98 4.18
CA ALA A 84 -5.49 -18.80 3.33
C ALA A 84 -4.19 -18.78 2.53
N VAL A 85 -3.05 -19.20 3.12
CA VAL A 85 -1.77 -19.34 2.40
C VAL A 85 -1.92 -20.30 1.22
N ASP A 86 -2.53 -21.48 1.42
CA ASP A 86 -2.76 -22.47 0.36
C ASP A 86 -3.60 -21.92 -0.80
N ILE A 87 -4.57 -21.07 -0.48
CA ILE A 87 -5.42 -20.41 -1.50
C ILE A 87 -4.63 -19.34 -2.24
N VAL A 88 -3.87 -18.53 -1.51
CA VAL A 88 -3.05 -17.44 -2.06
C VAL A 88 -1.96 -17.97 -2.99
N GLU A 89 -1.25 -19.06 -2.61
CA GLU A 89 -0.22 -19.66 -3.46
C GLU A 89 -0.73 -20.08 -4.84
N LYS A 90 -1.98 -20.55 -4.93
CA LYS A 90 -2.61 -20.94 -6.22
C LYS A 90 -2.78 -19.77 -7.18
N THR A 91 -2.76 -18.53 -6.69
CA THR A 91 -2.80 -17.33 -7.53
C THR A 91 -1.42 -16.87 -8.00
N ASN A 92 -0.37 -17.57 -7.56
CA ASN A 92 1.02 -17.34 -7.92
C ASN A 92 1.48 -15.87 -7.72
N PRO A 93 1.36 -15.28 -6.50
CA PRO A 93 1.94 -13.97 -6.21
C PRO A 93 3.47 -14.08 -6.06
N ASP A 94 4.13 -12.92 -5.98
CA ASP A 94 5.57 -12.87 -5.72
C ASP A 94 5.90 -12.90 -4.22
N ILE A 95 4.97 -12.43 -3.37
CA ILE A 95 5.13 -12.27 -1.93
C ILE A 95 3.81 -12.63 -1.22
N ILE A 96 3.90 -13.28 -0.07
CA ILE A 96 2.81 -13.34 0.90
C ILE A 96 3.12 -12.34 2.01
N ASP A 97 2.24 -11.37 2.22
CA ASP A 97 2.41 -10.36 3.28
C ASP A 97 1.38 -10.54 4.40
N ILE A 98 1.82 -10.41 5.64
CA ILE A 98 0.96 -10.57 6.81
C ILE A 98 0.64 -9.20 7.40
N ASN A 99 -0.66 -8.90 7.53
CA ASN A 99 -1.12 -7.66 8.15
C ASN A 99 -1.22 -7.79 9.66
N TYR A 100 -0.31 -7.15 10.36
CA TYR A 100 -0.33 -6.95 11.82
C TYR A 100 -0.45 -5.47 12.20
N GLY A 101 -0.98 -4.63 11.27
CA GLY A 101 -1.03 -3.19 11.46
C GLY A 101 -2.41 -2.54 11.30
N CYS A 102 -3.44 -3.23 10.80
CA CYS A 102 -4.76 -2.67 10.61
C CYS A 102 -5.41 -2.27 11.95
N PRO A 103 -5.72 -0.96 12.18
CA PRO A 103 -6.23 -0.51 13.47
C PRO A 103 -7.76 -0.57 13.58
N VAL A 104 -8.48 -1.00 12.54
CA VAL A 104 -9.93 -0.95 12.45
C VAL A 104 -10.57 -1.84 13.52
N LYS A 105 -11.52 -1.30 14.28
CA LYS A 105 -12.18 -1.98 15.41
C LYS A 105 -12.67 -3.39 15.06
N LYS A 106 -13.35 -3.56 13.91
CA LYS A 106 -13.87 -4.85 13.43
C LYS A 106 -12.78 -5.93 13.27
N VAL A 107 -11.55 -5.55 12.91
CA VAL A 107 -10.40 -6.46 12.77
C VAL A 107 -9.77 -6.71 14.13
N VAL A 108 -9.49 -5.64 14.86
CA VAL A 108 -8.80 -5.66 16.16
C VAL A 108 -9.55 -6.43 17.23
N CYS A 109 -10.89 -6.33 17.28
CA CYS A 109 -11.72 -7.07 18.26
C CYS A 109 -11.65 -8.61 18.06
N LYS A 110 -11.18 -9.08 16.90
CA LYS A 110 -10.94 -10.49 16.62
C LYS A 110 -9.49 -10.94 16.91
N GLY A 111 -8.68 -10.10 17.56
CA GLY A 111 -7.26 -10.35 17.79
C GLY A 111 -6.38 -10.23 16.54
N ALA A 112 -6.95 -9.86 15.37
CA ALA A 112 -6.25 -9.77 14.09
C ALA A 112 -5.75 -8.35 13.80
N GLY A 113 -4.97 -8.18 12.72
CA GLY A 113 -4.36 -6.91 12.39
C GLY A 113 -3.53 -6.38 13.55
N ALA A 114 -3.67 -5.09 13.90
CA ALA A 114 -2.96 -4.53 15.05
C ALA A 114 -3.42 -5.08 16.41
N GLY A 115 -4.50 -5.87 16.47
CA GLY A 115 -4.95 -6.55 17.69
C GLY A 115 -3.95 -7.56 18.23
N ILE A 116 -3.19 -8.19 17.34
CA ILE A 116 -2.17 -9.19 17.69
C ILE A 116 -0.97 -8.60 18.43
N LEU A 117 -0.77 -7.27 18.36
CA LEU A 117 0.29 -6.58 19.10
C LEU A 117 0.12 -6.68 20.62
N LYS A 118 -1.02 -7.16 21.10
CA LYS A 118 -1.24 -7.49 22.51
C LYS A 118 -0.72 -8.88 22.89
N ASP A 119 -0.45 -9.75 21.91
CA ASP A 119 0.01 -11.12 22.09
C ASP A 119 1.15 -11.40 21.11
N ILE A 120 2.34 -10.94 21.47
CA ILE A 120 3.55 -11.13 20.64
C ILE A 120 3.93 -12.61 20.50
N PRO A 121 3.81 -13.46 21.53
CA PRO A 121 4.01 -14.91 21.38
C PRO A 121 3.13 -15.54 20.28
N LEU A 122 1.84 -15.21 20.24
CA LEU A 122 0.93 -15.67 19.20
C LEU A 122 1.33 -15.12 17.81
N MET A 123 1.67 -13.83 17.71
CA MET A 123 2.15 -13.20 16.48
C MET A 123 3.35 -13.95 15.89
N VAL A 124 4.35 -14.26 16.70
CA VAL A 124 5.55 -14.97 16.30
C VAL A 124 5.24 -16.43 15.90
N SER A 125 4.40 -17.12 16.69
CA SER A 125 4.01 -18.50 16.43
C SER A 125 3.24 -18.63 15.10
N LEU A 126 2.26 -17.77 14.86
CA LEU A 126 1.52 -17.73 13.58
C LEU A 126 2.46 -17.48 12.40
N THR A 127 3.35 -16.49 12.52
CA THR A 127 4.31 -16.17 11.46
C THR A 127 5.23 -17.34 11.15
N LYS A 128 5.73 -18.02 12.19
CA LYS A 128 6.59 -19.21 12.04
C LYS A 128 5.91 -20.31 11.22
N GLU A 129 4.66 -20.63 11.54
CA GLU A 129 3.95 -21.68 10.82
C GLU A 129 3.58 -21.27 9.38
N ILE A 130 3.27 -19.98 9.14
CA ILE A 130 3.07 -19.44 7.79
C ILE A 130 4.37 -19.55 6.96
N VAL A 131 5.51 -19.14 7.52
CA VAL A 131 6.81 -19.23 6.83
C VAL A 131 7.15 -20.68 6.47
N LYS A 132 6.83 -21.64 7.32
CA LYS A 132 7.04 -23.07 7.03
C LYS A 132 6.09 -23.62 5.95
N ARG A 133 4.92 -23.00 5.81
CA ARG A 133 3.86 -23.50 4.91
C ARG A 133 4.11 -23.19 3.44
N THR A 134 4.87 -22.15 3.13
CA THR A 134 5.06 -21.65 1.77
C THR A 134 6.54 -21.56 1.38
N SER A 135 6.83 -21.73 0.09
CA SER A 135 8.15 -21.44 -0.49
C SER A 135 8.32 -19.98 -0.90
N LEU A 136 7.22 -19.21 -0.95
CA LEU A 136 7.24 -17.79 -1.31
C LEU A 136 7.88 -16.95 -0.19
N PRO A 137 8.49 -15.81 -0.53
CA PRO A 137 8.92 -14.85 0.47
C PRO A 137 7.75 -14.38 1.32
N VAL A 138 7.85 -14.53 2.64
CA VAL A 138 6.87 -13.99 3.59
C VAL A 138 7.38 -12.66 4.14
N THR A 139 6.54 -11.64 4.09
CA THR A 139 6.81 -10.32 4.68
C THR A 139 5.75 -9.96 5.73
N VAL A 140 6.05 -8.97 6.54
CA VAL A 140 5.12 -8.50 7.58
C VAL A 140 4.95 -7.00 7.50
N LYS A 141 3.70 -6.52 7.59
CA LYS A 141 3.40 -5.11 7.80
C LYS A 141 2.77 -4.90 9.17
N THR A 142 3.42 -4.06 10.00
CA THR A 142 2.99 -3.84 11.39
C THR A 142 3.06 -2.37 11.82
N ARG A 143 2.87 -2.11 13.12
CA ARG A 143 2.98 -0.82 13.81
C ARG A 143 3.98 -0.91 14.95
N LEU A 144 4.31 0.23 15.59
CA LEU A 144 5.25 0.33 16.71
C LEU A 144 4.81 -0.49 17.93
N GLY A 145 3.50 -0.59 18.15
CA GLY A 145 2.90 -1.26 19.29
C GLY A 145 1.40 -1.05 19.35
N TRP A 146 0.75 -1.58 20.38
CA TRP A 146 -0.67 -1.35 20.64
C TRP A 146 -0.94 0.11 21.07
N ASP A 147 -0.15 0.60 22.02
CA ASP A 147 -0.14 1.97 22.55
C ASP A 147 1.29 2.39 22.92
N GLU A 148 1.46 3.59 23.44
CA GLU A 148 2.77 4.14 23.80
C GLU A 148 3.50 3.32 24.87
N LYS A 149 2.77 2.66 25.78
CA LYS A 149 3.35 1.85 26.87
C LYS A 149 3.78 0.46 26.41
N SER A 150 3.35 0.05 25.23
CA SER A 150 3.59 -1.28 24.66
C SER A 150 4.43 -1.26 23.37
N ILE A 151 5.19 -0.19 23.13
CA ILE A 151 6.14 -0.11 22.02
C ILE A 151 7.28 -1.12 22.28
N LYS A 152 7.32 -2.18 21.48
CA LYS A 152 8.34 -3.25 21.52
C LYS A 152 8.81 -3.62 20.13
N ILE A 153 8.74 -2.68 19.19
CA ILE A 153 8.90 -3.00 17.77
C ILE A 153 10.29 -3.55 17.43
N VAL A 154 11.35 -3.16 18.15
CA VAL A 154 12.70 -3.69 17.95
C VAL A 154 12.74 -5.17 18.27
N GLU A 155 12.28 -5.58 19.48
CA GLU A 155 12.16 -6.99 19.88
C GLU A 155 11.27 -7.77 18.92
N VAL A 156 10.13 -7.21 18.53
CA VAL A 156 9.19 -7.84 17.60
C VAL A 156 9.84 -8.10 16.24
N ALA A 157 10.57 -7.13 15.71
CA ALA A 157 11.25 -7.27 14.42
C ALA A 157 12.32 -8.38 14.45
N GLU A 158 13.14 -8.46 15.51
CA GLU A 158 14.10 -9.54 15.70
C GLU A 158 13.42 -10.91 15.72
N ARG A 159 12.40 -11.07 16.55
CA ARG A 159 11.67 -12.34 16.69
C ARG A 159 10.99 -12.78 15.40
N LEU A 160 10.47 -11.83 14.62
CA LEU A 160 9.87 -12.12 13.32
C LEU A 160 10.93 -12.49 12.28
N GLN A 161 12.08 -11.83 12.28
CA GLN A 161 13.23 -12.24 11.46
C GLN A 161 13.70 -13.65 11.81
N ASP A 162 13.83 -13.97 13.08
CA ASP A 162 14.31 -15.27 13.57
C ASP A 162 13.40 -16.43 13.13
N VAL A 163 12.10 -16.18 12.90
CA VAL A 163 11.19 -17.20 12.36
C VAL A 163 11.14 -17.21 10.82
N GLY A 164 11.91 -16.34 10.14
CA GLY A 164 12.24 -16.47 8.72
C GLY A 164 11.52 -15.53 7.76
N ILE A 165 10.88 -14.45 8.21
CA ILE A 165 10.35 -13.43 7.27
C ILE A 165 11.49 -12.82 6.44
N LYS A 166 11.17 -12.29 5.26
CA LYS A 166 12.15 -11.76 4.30
C LYS A 166 12.21 -10.23 4.24
N ALA A 167 11.24 -9.53 4.81
CA ALA A 167 11.25 -8.09 5.01
C ALA A 167 10.18 -7.69 6.02
N ILE A 168 10.32 -6.49 6.59
CA ILE A 168 9.33 -5.91 7.49
C ILE A 168 9.03 -4.46 7.10
N SER A 169 7.73 -4.12 7.03
CA SER A 169 7.24 -2.75 6.81
C SER A 169 6.59 -2.23 8.08
N ILE A 170 7.00 -1.07 8.58
CA ILE A 170 6.56 -0.57 9.89
C ILE A 170 5.93 0.82 9.74
N HIS A 171 4.67 0.93 10.14
CA HIS A 171 4.04 2.22 10.30
C HIS A 171 4.51 2.86 11.61
N GLY A 172 5.14 4.04 11.53
CA GLY A 172 5.72 4.80 12.65
C GLY A 172 4.68 5.35 13.64
N ARG A 173 3.57 4.63 13.86
CA ARG A 173 2.54 4.93 14.86
C ARG A 173 2.10 3.68 15.58
N THR A 174 1.63 3.85 16.81
CA THR A 174 0.94 2.78 17.53
C THR A 174 -0.48 2.57 16.98
N ARG A 175 -1.13 1.47 17.39
CA ARG A 175 -2.55 1.25 17.04
C ARG A 175 -3.44 2.33 17.67
N ALA A 176 -3.17 2.76 18.91
CA ALA A 176 -3.97 3.75 19.61
C ALA A 176 -3.95 5.12 18.92
N GLN A 177 -2.83 5.51 18.36
CA GLN A 177 -2.71 6.75 17.59
C GLN A 177 -3.53 6.72 16.30
N MET A 178 -3.76 5.55 15.72
CA MET A 178 -4.37 5.40 14.38
C MET A 178 -3.63 6.23 13.32
N TYR A 179 -4.08 7.48 13.07
CA TYR A 179 -3.48 8.45 12.14
C TYR A 179 -3.21 9.82 12.79
N LYS A 180 -3.37 9.94 14.13
CA LYS A 180 -3.14 11.18 14.87
C LYS A 180 -1.64 11.35 15.18
N GLY A 181 -1.22 12.61 15.33
CA GLY A 181 0.18 12.97 15.54
C GLY A 181 1.06 12.63 14.34
N ASP A 182 2.36 12.68 14.51
CA ASP A 182 3.34 12.37 13.48
C ASP A 182 3.82 10.91 13.59
N ALA A 183 4.28 10.35 12.47
CA ALA A 183 4.92 9.05 12.46
C ALA A 183 6.32 9.16 13.08
N ASP A 184 6.61 8.35 14.08
CA ASP A 184 7.93 8.27 14.71
C ASP A 184 8.82 7.28 13.94
N TRP A 185 9.73 7.81 13.12
CA TRP A 185 10.68 7.00 12.36
C TRP A 185 11.93 6.64 13.17
N THR A 186 12.15 7.26 14.34
CA THR A 186 13.29 6.92 15.21
C THR A 186 13.23 5.48 15.71
N GLN A 187 12.03 4.98 16.00
CA GLN A 187 11.81 3.58 16.39
C GLN A 187 12.10 2.61 15.25
N ILE A 188 11.83 3.02 14.00
CA ILE A 188 12.12 2.20 12.82
C ILE A 188 13.63 2.21 12.54
N ALA A 189 14.29 3.36 12.69
CA ALA A 189 15.74 3.48 12.58
C ALA A 189 16.46 2.64 13.64
N ALA A 190 15.93 2.56 14.86
CA ALA A 190 16.46 1.71 15.91
C ALA A 190 16.50 0.22 15.52
N ILE A 191 15.50 -0.24 14.75
CA ILE A 191 15.51 -1.60 14.19
C ILE A 191 16.61 -1.73 13.14
N LYS A 192 16.70 -0.78 12.21
CA LYS A 192 17.69 -0.81 11.14
C LYS A 192 19.14 -0.76 11.68
N ASN A 193 19.36 -0.01 12.74
CA ASN A 193 20.67 0.11 13.40
C ASN A 193 21.00 -1.06 14.34
N ASN A 194 20.06 -1.98 14.55
CA ASN A 194 20.30 -3.17 15.36
C ASN A 194 21.19 -4.17 14.59
N PRO A 195 22.40 -4.51 15.09
CA PRO A 195 23.33 -5.40 14.39
C PRO A 195 22.79 -6.83 14.17
N ARG A 196 21.72 -7.22 14.88
CA ARG A 196 21.06 -8.50 14.66
C ARG A 196 20.10 -8.50 13.47
N MET A 197 19.72 -7.31 12.95
CA MET A 197 18.78 -7.21 11.82
C MET A 197 19.50 -7.33 10.48
N HIS A 198 19.11 -8.32 9.68
CA HIS A 198 19.70 -8.61 8.39
C HIS A 198 18.71 -8.51 7.21
N ILE A 199 17.40 -8.47 7.51
CA ILE A 199 16.36 -8.31 6.49
C ILE A 199 16.06 -6.85 6.22
N PRO A 200 15.53 -6.50 5.03
CA PRO A 200 15.11 -5.13 4.73
C PRO A 200 14.04 -4.60 5.68
N VAL A 201 14.21 -3.34 6.09
CA VAL A 201 13.30 -2.58 6.97
C VAL A 201 12.74 -1.40 6.20
N PHE A 202 11.44 -1.42 5.91
CA PHE A 202 10.74 -0.37 5.17
C PHE A 202 9.95 0.53 6.10
N GLY A 203 10.16 1.85 5.98
CA GLY A 203 9.42 2.84 6.74
C GLY A 203 8.06 3.15 6.09
N ASN A 204 7.06 3.37 6.92
CA ASN A 204 5.72 3.78 6.51
C ASN A 204 5.16 4.83 7.47
N GLY A 205 4.29 5.70 6.97
CA GLY A 205 3.68 6.81 7.69
C GLY A 205 4.28 8.15 7.27
N ASP A 206 3.42 9.09 6.91
CA ASP A 206 3.72 10.49 6.58
C ASP A 206 4.75 10.74 5.46
N VAL A 207 5.01 9.75 4.63
CA VAL A 207 5.76 9.92 3.38
C VAL A 207 4.84 10.62 2.39
N ASN A 208 4.73 11.93 2.49
CA ASN A 208 3.79 12.78 1.75
C ASN A 208 4.48 13.83 0.86
N SER A 209 5.80 13.83 0.82
CA SER A 209 6.61 14.60 -0.12
C SER A 209 7.88 13.83 -0.48
N PRO A 210 8.53 14.15 -1.60
CA PRO A 210 9.82 13.57 -1.98
C PRO A 210 10.91 13.80 -0.94
N GLU A 211 10.90 14.96 -0.26
CA GLU A 211 11.83 15.30 0.82
C GLU A 211 11.69 14.35 2.01
N LYS A 212 10.44 13.99 2.36
CA LYS A 212 10.19 13.01 3.43
C LYS A 212 10.70 11.63 3.10
N ALA A 213 10.64 11.21 1.85
CA ALA A 213 11.26 9.96 1.41
C ALA A 213 12.81 10.03 1.46
N LYS A 214 13.38 11.18 1.11
CA LYS A 214 14.83 11.43 1.24
C LYS A 214 15.27 11.40 2.70
N GLU A 215 14.57 12.10 3.60
CA GLU A 215 14.80 12.09 5.04
C GLU A 215 14.80 10.66 5.60
N MET A 216 13.81 9.85 5.21
CA MET A 216 13.71 8.44 5.60
C MET A 216 14.92 7.61 5.17
N ARG A 217 15.46 7.88 3.98
CA ARG A 217 16.66 7.23 3.46
C ARG A 217 17.94 7.72 4.13
N ASP A 218 18.14 9.05 4.18
CA ASP A 218 19.42 9.66 4.49
C ASP A 218 19.63 9.86 6.01
N ASP A 219 18.59 10.26 6.74
CA ASP A 219 18.66 10.57 8.16
C ASP A 219 18.34 9.36 9.04
N TYR A 220 17.41 8.51 8.58
CA TYR A 220 16.99 7.31 9.33
C TYR A 220 17.62 6.01 8.78
N GLY A 221 18.28 6.03 7.64
CA GLY A 221 19.03 4.91 7.06
C GLY A 221 18.15 3.71 6.66
N LEU A 222 16.85 3.91 6.43
CA LEU A 222 15.92 2.84 6.10
C LEU A 222 16.17 2.27 4.69
N ASP A 223 15.81 1.03 4.47
CA ASP A 223 16.04 0.33 3.20
C ASP A 223 15.08 0.72 2.09
N GLY A 224 13.96 1.38 2.41
CA GLY A 224 12.98 1.86 1.45
C GLY A 224 11.77 2.48 2.13
N ALA A 225 10.86 3.04 1.34
CA ALA A 225 9.65 3.70 1.81
C ALA A 225 8.38 3.02 1.30
N MET A 226 7.45 2.73 2.22
CA MET A 226 6.11 2.29 1.85
C MET A 226 5.15 3.49 1.87
N ILE A 227 4.59 3.80 0.70
CA ILE A 227 3.76 4.98 0.44
C ILE A 227 2.29 4.57 0.46
N GLY A 228 1.49 5.26 1.26
CA GLY A 228 0.03 5.05 1.33
C GLY A 228 -0.73 6.26 0.81
N ARG A 229 -1.33 7.04 1.70
CA ARG A 229 -2.28 8.13 1.40
C ARG A 229 -1.80 9.14 0.35
N ALA A 230 -0.50 9.40 0.26
CA ALA A 230 0.07 10.33 -0.72
C ALA A 230 -0.08 9.86 -2.18
N SER A 231 -0.26 8.55 -2.41
CA SER A 231 -0.48 7.99 -3.75
C SER A 231 -1.94 8.03 -4.20
N ILE A 232 -2.91 8.21 -3.29
CA ILE A 232 -4.36 8.16 -3.61
C ILE A 232 -4.70 9.29 -4.58
N GLY A 233 -5.13 8.95 -5.81
CA GLY A 233 -5.36 9.92 -6.89
C GLY A 233 -4.11 10.72 -7.27
N ASN A 234 -2.95 10.18 -6.98
CA ASN A 234 -1.64 10.74 -7.27
C ASN A 234 -0.60 9.63 -7.52
N PRO A 235 -0.80 8.75 -8.52
CA PRO A 235 0.14 7.66 -8.79
C PRO A 235 1.53 8.18 -9.20
N TRP A 236 1.63 9.40 -9.74
CA TRP A 236 2.90 10.05 -10.10
C TRP A 236 3.84 10.27 -8.92
N PHE A 237 3.33 10.21 -7.71
CA PHE A 237 4.12 10.43 -6.50
C PHE A 237 5.35 9.49 -6.44
N PHE A 238 5.25 8.27 -6.95
CA PHE A 238 6.38 7.34 -7.03
C PHE A 238 7.48 7.85 -7.95
N ASP A 239 7.13 8.33 -9.14
CA ASP A 239 8.09 8.90 -10.08
C ASP A 239 8.68 10.23 -9.58
N GLN A 240 7.86 11.09 -8.96
CA GLN A 240 8.31 12.33 -8.33
C GLN A 240 9.36 12.05 -7.23
N VAL A 241 9.11 11.06 -6.37
CA VAL A 241 10.06 10.65 -5.33
C VAL A 241 11.35 10.12 -5.96
N LYS A 242 11.28 9.22 -6.94
CA LYS A 242 12.46 8.67 -7.62
C LYS A 242 13.28 9.77 -8.30
N HIS A 243 12.61 10.68 -9.00
CA HIS A 243 13.27 11.79 -9.64
C HIS A 243 14.04 12.64 -8.60
N TYR A 244 13.38 12.99 -7.51
CA TYR A 244 14.01 13.79 -6.44
C TYR A 244 15.17 13.08 -5.76
N LEU A 245 15.05 11.78 -5.48
CA LEU A 245 16.12 10.99 -4.87
C LEU A 245 17.35 10.86 -5.76
N ASN A 246 17.18 10.94 -7.09
CA ASN A 246 18.24 10.82 -8.07
C ASN A 246 18.88 12.18 -8.42
N THR A 247 18.11 13.27 -8.43
CA THR A 247 18.54 14.56 -8.95
C THR A 247 18.64 15.67 -7.89
N GLY A 248 17.97 15.50 -6.76
CA GLY A 248 17.78 16.55 -5.75
C GLY A 248 16.74 17.61 -6.13
N ASN A 249 16.18 17.55 -7.34
CA ASN A 249 15.21 18.53 -7.85
C ASN A 249 13.80 17.96 -7.84
N LYS A 250 12.81 18.81 -7.55
CA LYS A 250 11.40 18.43 -7.69
C LYS A 250 11.05 18.27 -9.17
N LYS A 251 10.27 17.23 -9.45
CA LYS A 251 9.63 17.07 -10.75
C LYS A 251 8.40 17.98 -10.83
N GLU A 252 8.14 18.55 -12.00
CA GLU A 252 6.94 19.31 -12.24
C GLU A 252 5.68 18.48 -12.02
N GLU A 253 4.64 19.12 -11.50
CA GLU A 253 3.34 18.49 -11.33
C GLU A 253 2.70 18.23 -12.70
N PRO A 254 2.00 17.11 -12.88
CA PRO A 254 1.27 16.84 -14.12
C PRO A 254 0.25 17.94 -14.40
N GLY A 255 0.13 18.34 -15.67
CA GLY A 255 -0.88 19.26 -16.14
C GLY A 255 -2.30 18.75 -15.89
N LEU A 256 -3.30 19.63 -16.03
CA LEU A 256 -4.69 19.24 -15.80
C LEU A 256 -5.20 18.23 -16.83
N SER A 257 -4.73 18.32 -18.08
CA SER A 257 -5.07 17.36 -19.13
C SER A 257 -4.51 15.97 -18.81
N ASP A 258 -3.28 15.86 -18.28
CA ASP A 258 -2.69 14.58 -17.89
C ASP A 258 -3.37 13.98 -16.66
N LYS A 259 -3.73 14.82 -15.69
CA LYS A 259 -4.53 14.38 -14.52
C LYS A 259 -5.89 13.82 -14.97
N ALA A 260 -6.54 14.45 -15.92
CA ALA A 260 -7.81 13.97 -16.47
C ALA A 260 -7.65 12.66 -17.28
N ARG A 261 -6.60 12.53 -18.11
CA ARG A 261 -6.28 11.27 -18.81
C ARG A 261 -6.07 10.12 -17.85
N MET A 262 -5.31 10.34 -16.79
CA MET A 262 -5.06 9.31 -15.77
C MET A 262 -6.34 8.95 -15.02
N ALA A 263 -7.15 9.93 -14.63
CA ALA A 263 -8.42 9.70 -13.95
C ALA A 263 -9.40 8.91 -14.84
N LYS A 264 -9.47 9.24 -16.15
CA LYS A 264 -10.27 8.51 -17.14
C LYS A 264 -9.81 7.06 -17.26
N ARG A 265 -8.52 6.84 -17.46
CA ARG A 265 -7.94 5.51 -17.56
C ARG A 265 -8.17 4.68 -16.29
N HIS A 266 -8.04 5.30 -15.11
CA HIS A 266 -8.34 4.63 -13.85
C HIS A 266 -9.80 4.17 -13.78
N LEU A 267 -10.75 5.05 -14.16
CA LEU A 267 -12.16 4.70 -14.20
C LEU A 267 -12.45 3.57 -15.20
N GLU A 268 -11.89 3.63 -16.42
CA GLU A 268 -12.05 2.58 -17.43
C GLU A 268 -11.63 1.21 -16.89
N MET A 269 -10.46 1.15 -16.27
CA MET A 269 -9.94 -0.08 -15.66
C MET A 269 -10.81 -0.55 -14.48
N ALA A 270 -11.27 0.36 -13.63
CA ALA A 270 -12.10 0.06 -12.49
C ALA A 270 -13.49 -0.45 -12.89
N VAL A 271 -14.12 0.18 -13.88
CA VAL A 271 -15.41 -0.26 -14.44
C VAL A 271 -15.28 -1.65 -15.09
N LYS A 272 -14.21 -1.88 -15.85
CA LYS A 272 -13.93 -3.18 -16.46
C LYS A 272 -13.76 -4.30 -15.43
N TRP A 273 -13.12 -4.00 -14.30
CA TRP A 273 -12.83 -5.00 -13.26
C TRP A 273 -13.97 -5.20 -12.26
N LYS A 274 -14.64 -4.13 -11.81
CA LYS A 274 -15.66 -4.16 -10.76
C LYS A 274 -17.10 -4.05 -11.27
N GLY A 275 -17.28 -3.68 -12.55
CA GLY A 275 -18.55 -3.26 -13.12
C GLY A 275 -18.82 -1.77 -12.86
N GLU A 276 -19.82 -1.23 -13.53
CA GLU A 276 -20.09 0.22 -13.57
C GLU A 276 -20.32 0.82 -12.18
N ILE A 277 -21.20 0.23 -11.39
CA ILE A 277 -21.62 0.79 -10.10
C ILE A 277 -20.44 0.88 -9.14
N LEU A 278 -19.76 -0.23 -8.87
CA LEU A 278 -18.65 -0.25 -7.91
C LEU A 278 -17.42 0.46 -8.47
N GLY A 279 -17.14 0.31 -9.76
CA GLY A 279 -16.04 1.02 -10.44
C GLY A 279 -16.15 2.53 -10.27
N VAL A 280 -17.33 3.09 -10.51
CA VAL A 280 -17.57 4.53 -10.31
C VAL A 280 -17.47 4.92 -8.84
N LEU A 281 -18.15 4.20 -7.93
CA LEU A 281 -18.23 4.57 -6.52
C LEU A 281 -16.87 4.55 -5.83
N GLU A 282 -16.04 3.57 -6.11
CA GLU A 282 -14.73 3.43 -5.44
C GLU A 282 -13.68 4.36 -6.05
N THR A 283 -13.71 4.62 -7.38
CA THR A 283 -12.81 5.59 -8.02
C THR A 283 -13.02 7.02 -7.52
N ARG A 284 -14.18 7.38 -6.98
CA ARG A 284 -14.46 8.70 -6.38
C ARG A 284 -13.44 9.11 -5.32
N ARG A 285 -12.90 8.15 -4.57
CA ARG A 285 -11.87 8.41 -3.54
C ARG A 285 -10.61 9.04 -4.15
N HIS A 286 -10.33 8.72 -5.40
CA HIS A 286 -9.18 9.22 -6.13
C HIS A 286 -9.42 10.59 -6.76
N TYR A 287 -10.62 10.87 -7.25
CA TYR A 287 -10.93 12.13 -7.92
C TYR A 287 -10.69 13.36 -7.05
N GLY A 288 -10.96 13.25 -5.74
CA GLY A 288 -10.68 14.31 -4.79
C GLY A 288 -9.23 14.78 -4.81
N ASN A 289 -8.31 13.87 -5.08
CA ASN A 289 -6.86 14.13 -5.10
C ASN A 289 -6.33 14.34 -6.51
N TYR A 290 -6.82 13.65 -7.56
CA TYR A 290 -6.45 13.93 -8.95
C TYR A 290 -6.59 15.42 -9.28
N PHE A 291 -7.66 16.04 -8.80
CA PHE A 291 -7.98 17.45 -9.07
C PHE A 291 -7.77 18.36 -7.85
N LYS A 292 -6.89 17.96 -6.92
CA LYS A 292 -6.57 18.79 -5.77
C LYS A 292 -5.74 20.00 -6.19
N GLY A 293 -6.10 21.19 -5.68
CA GLY A 293 -5.36 22.43 -5.92
C GLY A 293 -5.62 23.09 -7.27
N VAL A 294 -6.48 22.52 -8.13
CA VAL A 294 -6.83 23.14 -9.40
C VAL A 294 -7.77 24.34 -9.17
N ALA A 295 -7.34 25.52 -9.60
CA ALA A 295 -8.11 26.76 -9.47
C ALA A 295 -9.41 26.69 -10.29
N ASN A 296 -10.50 27.25 -9.75
CA ASN A 296 -11.83 27.33 -10.41
C ASN A 296 -12.43 25.97 -10.83
N PHE A 297 -12.01 24.87 -10.20
CA PHE A 297 -12.40 23.51 -10.58
C PHE A 297 -13.46 22.89 -9.66
N LYS A 298 -13.99 23.66 -8.69
CA LYS A 298 -14.90 23.14 -7.67
C LYS A 298 -16.19 22.56 -8.24
N GLU A 299 -16.81 23.24 -9.20
CA GLU A 299 -18.07 22.81 -9.82
C GLU A 299 -17.89 21.55 -10.67
N THR A 300 -16.90 21.54 -11.55
CA THR A 300 -16.55 20.37 -12.39
C THR A 300 -16.23 19.15 -11.52
N LYS A 301 -15.40 19.33 -10.50
CA LYS A 301 -15.09 18.28 -9.53
C LYS A 301 -16.36 17.76 -8.81
N SER A 302 -17.28 18.66 -8.44
CA SER A 302 -18.55 18.28 -7.81
C SER A 302 -19.43 17.47 -8.76
N ARG A 303 -19.52 17.85 -10.05
CA ARG A 303 -20.25 17.07 -11.06
C ARG A 303 -19.68 15.65 -11.17
N ILE A 304 -18.38 15.51 -11.37
CA ILE A 304 -17.71 14.19 -11.47
C ILE A 304 -17.95 13.35 -10.20
N LEU A 305 -17.85 13.94 -9.02
CA LEU A 305 -18.01 13.22 -7.74
C LEU A 305 -19.45 12.74 -7.48
N ASN A 306 -20.46 13.45 -8.01
CA ASN A 306 -21.86 13.11 -7.79
C ASN A 306 -22.46 12.25 -8.92
N GLU A 307 -21.85 12.25 -10.11
CA GLU A 307 -22.33 11.45 -11.25
C GLU A 307 -22.15 9.94 -10.95
N LYS A 308 -23.11 9.14 -11.42
CA LYS A 308 -23.10 7.67 -11.25
C LYS A 308 -22.95 6.94 -12.59
N ASP A 309 -23.25 7.62 -13.68
CA ASP A 309 -23.12 7.09 -15.04
C ASP A 309 -21.67 7.25 -15.50
N PRO A 310 -20.93 6.14 -15.73
CA PRO A 310 -19.55 6.22 -16.18
C PRO A 310 -19.40 6.93 -17.53
N ILE A 311 -20.39 6.84 -18.43
CA ILE A 311 -20.35 7.49 -19.75
C ILE A 311 -20.32 9.01 -19.58
N LYS A 312 -21.15 9.56 -18.70
CA LYS A 312 -21.14 11.00 -18.42
C LYS A 312 -19.85 11.46 -17.77
N ILE A 313 -19.28 10.63 -16.87
CA ILE A 313 -17.96 10.94 -16.26
C ILE A 313 -16.87 10.94 -17.35
N PHE A 314 -16.88 9.97 -18.27
CA PHE A 314 -15.93 9.96 -19.39
C PHE A 314 -16.05 11.20 -20.26
N HIS A 315 -17.26 11.64 -20.57
CA HIS A 315 -17.49 12.87 -21.34
C HIS A 315 -16.92 14.11 -20.64
N GLU A 316 -17.21 14.30 -19.34
CA GLU A 316 -16.64 15.39 -18.54
C GLU A 316 -15.10 15.35 -18.53
N LEU A 317 -14.51 14.17 -18.41
CA LEU A 317 -13.05 14.02 -18.42
C LEU A 317 -12.46 14.32 -19.81
N ASP A 318 -13.15 13.94 -20.89
CA ASP A 318 -12.74 14.26 -22.27
C ASP A 318 -12.81 15.76 -22.57
N GLU A 319 -13.83 16.45 -22.07
CA GLU A 319 -13.94 17.92 -22.17
C GLU A 319 -12.76 18.62 -21.47
N ILE A 320 -12.38 18.13 -20.28
CA ILE A 320 -11.21 18.65 -19.56
C ILE A 320 -9.93 18.41 -20.38
N ILE A 321 -9.73 17.20 -20.88
CA ILE A 321 -8.56 16.86 -21.70
C ILE A 321 -8.49 17.78 -22.91
N HIS A 322 -9.58 17.94 -23.66
CA HIS A 322 -9.61 18.78 -24.86
C HIS A 322 -9.33 20.26 -24.56
N THR A 323 -9.98 20.81 -23.55
CA THR A 323 -9.86 22.22 -23.17
C THR A 323 -8.46 22.60 -22.71
N PHE A 324 -7.80 21.73 -21.94
CA PHE A 324 -6.51 22.06 -21.33
C PHE A 324 -5.31 21.57 -22.13
N SER A 325 -5.44 20.56 -23.01
CA SER A 325 -4.38 20.20 -23.95
C SER A 325 -4.05 21.33 -24.94
N GLN A 326 -5.03 22.14 -25.33
CA GLN A 326 -4.81 23.30 -26.22
C GLN A 326 -4.11 24.47 -25.52
N LYS A 327 -4.27 24.59 -24.18
CA LYS A 327 -3.62 25.64 -23.39
C LYS A 327 -2.18 25.34 -23.01
N GLU A 328 -1.81 24.07 -22.98
CA GLU A 328 -0.44 23.59 -22.70
C GLU A 328 0.48 23.72 -23.94
N LEU A 329 -0.08 24.06 -25.12
CA LEU A 329 0.65 24.25 -26.40
C LEU A 329 0.95 25.71 -26.70
N VAL A 330 0.50 26.68 -25.89
CA VAL A 330 0.71 28.11 -26.00
C VAL A 330 1.55 28.63 -24.83
#